data_47d71010351518bc112a5b412f1dc37b
#
_entry.id   47d71010351518bc112a5b412f1dc37b
#
_cell.length_a   1.000
_cell.length_b   1.000
_cell.length_c   1.000
_cell.angle_alpha   90.00
_cell.angle_beta   90.00
_cell.angle_gamma   90.00
#
_symmetry.space_group_name_H-M   'P 1'
#
loop_
_entity.id
_entity.type
_entity.pdbx_description
1 polymer ?
#
loop_
_entity_poly.entity_id
_entity_poly.type
_entity_poly.pdbx_seq_one_letter_code
_entity_poly.pdbx_strand_id
1 'polypeptide(L)'
;MERSTVIGLSRATVIEVACELFAERGYRGTSMKDIAETLGVRASSLYNHVTSKQDILFAIMDRAMDRAISAQEEALAGVQDVSDQLRAATESLVLDFLRNPAEVTVCNTEVRSLEPANRDAIVAKRDRYAGRVRAIIARGCQTGRFRTGHPQLAAFAVLEMGNGAKSWFRPTGRYPDTHVAREYGEFALRVVGCR
;
A
#
# COMPACT_ATOMS: atom_id res chain seq x y z
N MET A 1 -5.69 28.75 24.54
CA MET A 1 -4.24 28.50 24.70
C MET A 1 -4.05 27.00 24.52
N GLU A 2 -3.99 26.53 23.26
CA GLU A 2 -3.80 25.13 22.92
C GLU A 2 -2.32 24.78 23.17
N ARG A 3 -2.12 23.77 24.01
CA ARG A 3 -0.81 23.17 24.20
C ARG A 3 -0.47 22.39 22.92
N SER A 4 0.31 22.97 22.05
CA SER A 4 0.99 22.26 20.96
C SER A 4 1.87 21.20 21.61
N THR A 5 1.45 19.95 21.53
CA THR A 5 2.30 18.82 21.91
C THR A 5 3.53 18.86 21.01
N VAL A 6 4.68 19.24 21.55
CA VAL A 6 5.96 19.18 20.85
C VAL A 6 6.23 17.70 20.59
N ILE A 7 5.77 17.19 19.45
CA ILE A 7 6.18 15.88 18.96
C ILE A 7 7.68 16.00 18.72
N GLY A 8 8.49 15.27 19.50
CA GLY A 8 9.95 15.30 19.36
C GLY A 8 10.32 14.94 17.92
N LEU A 9 11.20 15.73 17.28
CA LEU A 9 11.68 15.44 15.93
C LEU A 9 12.36 14.07 15.94
N SER A 10 11.83 13.15 15.14
CA SER A 10 12.34 11.80 14.98
C SER A 10 12.36 11.43 13.49
N ARG A 11 13.13 10.40 13.13
CA ARG A 11 13.12 9.87 11.76
C ARG A 11 11.68 9.48 11.33
N ALA A 12 10.92 8.86 12.23
CA ALA A 12 9.54 8.47 11.94
C ALA A 12 8.65 9.67 11.60
N THR A 13 8.70 10.73 12.43
CA THR A 13 7.93 11.96 12.23
C THR A 13 8.30 12.65 10.91
N VAL A 14 9.60 12.68 10.55
CA VAL A 14 10.05 13.24 9.25
C VAL A 14 9.47 12.44 8.09
N ILE A 15 9.49 11.12 8.16
CA ILE A 15 8.97 10.22 7.12
C ILE A 15 7.45 10.39 6.97
N GLU A 16 6.70 10.50 8.07
CA GLU A 16 5.24 10.68 8.06
C GLU A 16 4.84 11.98 7.40
N VAL A 17 5.43 13.11 7.82
CA VAL A 17 5.14 14.42 7.21
C VAL A 17 5.55 14.46 5.74
N ALA A 18 6.70 13.90 5.40
CA ALA A 18 7.13 13.84 4.01
C ALA A 18 6.21 12.97 3.16
N CYS A 19 5.66 11.88 3.71
CA CYS A 19 4.70 11.02 3.01
C CYS A 19 3.44 11.79 2.62
N GLU A 20 2.86 12.55 3.54
CA GLU A 20 1.67 13.39 3.26
C GLU A 20 1.98 14.43 2.17
N LEU A 21 3.12 15.12 2.27
CA LEU A 21 3.53 16.10 1.27
C LEU A 21 3.80 15.46 -0.11
N PHE A 22 4.42 14.29 -0.16
CA PHE A 22 4.66 13.56 -1.40
C PHE A 22 3.36 13.06 -2.02
N ALA A 23 2.40 12.63 -1.20
CA ALA A 23 1.09 12.21 -1.68
C ALA A 23 0.27 13.38 -2.24
N GLU A 24 0.38 14.58 -1.64
CA GLU A 24 -0.35 15.79 -2.03
C GLU A 24 0.26 16.50 -3.24
N ARG A 25 1.60 16.71 -3.23
CA ARG A 25 2.30 17.59 -4.17
C ARG A 25 3.23 16.86 -5.11
N GLY A 26 3.37 15.54 -4.94
CA GLY A 26 4.36 14.72 -5.63
C GLY A 26 5.77 14.87 -5.04
N TYR A 27 6.60 13.86 -5.28
CA TYR A 27 8.00 13.85 -4.84
C TYR A 27 8.79 15.04 -5.39
N ARG A 28 8.65 15.34 -6.70
CA ARG A 28 9.39 16.45 -7.33
C ARG A 28 8.90 17.81 -6.86
N GLY A 29 7.62 17.94 -6.54
CA GLY A 29 7.00 19.16 -6.06
C GLY A 29 7.27 19.49 -4.58
N THR A 30 7.96 18.60 -3.85
CA THR A 30 8.26 18.77 -2.42
C THR A 30 9.77 18.87 -2.20
N SER A 31 10.23 19.88 -1.48
CA SER A 31 11.64 20.07 -1.10
C SER A 31 11.88 19.68 0.36
N MET A 32 13.17 19.49 0.74
CA MET A 32 13.57 19.31 2.14
C MET A 32 13.18 20.53 3.00
N LYS A 33 13.13 21.72 2.38
CA LYS A 33 12.70 22.95 3.06
C LYS A 33 11.22 22.91 3.39
N ASP A 34 10.37 22.43 2.48
CA ASP A 34 8.92 22.31 2.71
C ASP A 34 8.62 21.35 3.87
N ILE A 35 9.36 20.22 3.92
CA ILE A 35 9.24 19.26 5.03
C ILE A 35 9.65 19.91 6.36
N ALA A 36 10.76 20.67 6.38
CA ALA A 36 11.22 21.35 7.57
C ALA A 36 10.23 22.43 8.04
N GLU A 37 9.70 23.21 7.12
CA GLU A 37 8.68 24.25 7.40
C GLU A 37 7.41 23.63 7.98
N THR A 38 6.93 22.52 7.41
CA THR A 38 5.75 21.80 7.93
C THR A 38 5.98 21.26 9.33
N LEU A 39 7.20 20.82 9.64
CA LEU A 39 7.59 20.35 10.98
C LEU A 39 7.92 21.49 11.96
N GLY A 40 7.99 22.74 11.51
CA GLY A 40 8.37 23.88 12.35
C GLY A 40 9.83 23.85 12.79
N VAL A 41 10.72 23.24 12.01
CA VAL A 41 12.16 23.10 12.33
C VAL A 41 13.05 23.72 11.24
N ARG A 42 14.34 23.87 11.52
CA ARG A 42 15.31 24.27 10.50
C ARG A 42 15.64 23.08 9.58
N ALA A 43 15.83 23.33 8.29
CA ALA A 43 16.18 22.28 7.32
C ALA A 43 17.44 21.49 7.72
N SER A 44 18.42 22.15 8.36
CA SER A 44 19.62 21.47 8.89
C SER A 44 19.30 20.42 9.95
N SER A 45 18.22 20.61 10.72
CA SER A 45 17.82 19.65 11.76
C SER A 45 17.31 18.33 11.17
N LEU A 46 16.76 18.34 9.94
CA LEU A 46 16.29 17.13 9.28
C LEU A 46 17.45 16.18 8.97
N TYR A 47 18.60 16.70 8.60
CA TYR A 47 19.78 15.90 8.24
C TYR A 47 20.41 15.13 9.42
N ASN A 48 19.97 15.41 10.66
CA ASN A 48 20.28 14.57 11.81
C ASN A 48 19.48 13.25 11.85
N HIS A 49 18.39 13.17 11.06
CA HIS A 49 17.43 12.05 11.07
C HIS A 49 17.36 11.31 9.72
N VAL A 50 17.63 12.01 8.63
CA VAL A 50 17.54 11.47 7.26
C VAL A 50 18.72 11.99 6.43
N THR A 51 19.24 11.16 5.52
CA THR A 51 20.42 11.50 4.73
C THR A 51 20.10 12.31 3.47
N SER A 52 18.89 12.08 2.91
CA SER A 52 18.46 12.72 1.68
C SER A 52 16.95 12.61 1.49
N LYS A 53 16.42 13.33 0.51
CA LYS A 53 15.03 13.15 0.08
C LYS A 53 14.77 11.77 -0.53
N GLN A 54 15.78 11.15 -1.15
CA GLN A 54 15.73 9.77 -1.65
C GLN A 54 15.66 8.75 -0.50
N ASP A 55 16.39 8.97 0.57
CA ASP A 55 16.31 8.14 1.79
C ASP A 55 14.90 8.15 2.36
N ILE A 56 14.24 9.31 2.41
CA ILE A 56 12.85 9.43 2.86
C ILE A 56 11.91 8.67 1.92
N LEU A 57 12.00 8.88 0.61
CA LEU A 57 11.13 8.23 -0.38
C LEU A 57 11.26 6.71 -0.31
N PHE A 58 12.50 6.21 -0.26
CA PHE A 58 12.75 4.78 -0.12
C PHE A 58 12.17 4.23 1.18
N ALA A 59 12.40 4.91 2.31
CA ALA A 59 11.90 4.47 3.62
C ALA A 59 10.36 4.40 3.67
N ILE A 60 9.65 5.35 3.04
CA ILE A 60 8.18 5.31 2.92
C ILE A 60 7.75 4.04 2.18
N MET A 61 8.31 3.80 0.99
CA MET A 61 7.89 2.69 0.15
C MET A 61 8.30 1.33 0.73
N ASP A 62 9.49 1.25 1.30
CA ASP A 62 10.03 0.04 1.90
C ASP A 62 9.17 -0.42 3.08
N ARG A 63 8.87 0.50 4.00
CA ARG A 63 7.96 0.27 5.14
C ARG A 63 6.56 -0.12 4.69
N ALA A 64 5.98 0.59 3.71
CA ALA A 64 4.66 0.29 3.19
C ALA A 64 4.58 -1.12 2.58
N MET A 65 5.60 -1.50 1.80
CA MET A 65 5.65 -2.83 1.20
C MET A 65 5.86 -3.94 2.23
N ASP A 66 6.69 -3.73 3.25
CA ASP A 66 6.89 -4.72 4.32
C ASP A 66 5.59 -4.91 5.12
N ARG A 67 4.89 -3.82 5.47
CA ARG A 67 3.58 -3.91 6.12
C ARG A 67 2.57 -4.67 5.28
N ALA A 68 2.45 -4.34 3.98
CA ALA A 68 1.51 -5.00 3.08
C ALA A 68 1.82 -6.50 2.93
N ILE A 69 3.10 -6.87 2.80
CA ILE A 69 3.54 -8.27 2.71
C ILE A 69 3.21 -9.02 4.00
N SER A 70 3.53 -8.44 5.17
CA SER A 70 3.25 -9.06 6.47
C SER A 70 1.75 -9.24 6.70
N ALA A 71 0.93 -8.21 6.40
CA ALA A 71 -0.52 -8.30 6.53
C ALA A 71 -1.12 -9.38 5.61
N GLN A 72 -0.60 -9.52 4.39
CA GLN A 72 -1.02 -10.59 3.47
C GLN A 72 -0.61 -11.98 3.99
N GLU A 73 0.60 -12.12 4.56
CA GLU A 73 1.07 -13.36 5.15
C GLU A 73 0.20 -13.77 6.34
N GLU A 74 -0.11 -12.84 7.23
CA GLU A 74 -1.00 -13.06 8.37
C GLU A 74 -2.41 -13.46 7.93
N ALA A 75 -2.98 -12.75 6.96
CA ALA A 75 -4.31 -13.04 6.42
C ALA A 75 -4.41 -14.44 5.77
N LEU A 76 -3.32 -14.95 5.24
CA LEU A 76 -3.25 -16.27 4.60
C LEU A 76 -2.85 -17.40 5.55
N ALA A 77 -2.40 -17.09 6.76
CA ALA A 77 -1.91 -18.07 7.71
C ALA A 77 -3.03 -19.06 8.11
N GLY A 78 -2.78 -20.37 7.89
CA GLY A 78 -3.73 -21.44 8.22
C GLY A 78 -4.92 -21.57 7.27
N VAL A 79 -5.08 -20.69 6.28
CA VAL A 79 -6.19 -20.74 5.30
C VAL A 79 -5.85 -21.75 4.21
N GLN A 80 -6.63 -22.85 4.09
CA GLN A 80 -6.38 -23.94 3.15
C GLN A 80 -7.18 -23.81 1.85
N ASP A 81 -8.47 -23.45 1.94
CA ASP A 81 -9.32 -23.31 0.75
C ASP A 81 -8.88 -22.14 -0.14
N VAL A 82 -8.76 -22.40 -1.42
CA VAL A 82 -8.22 -21.42 -2.39
C VAL A 82 -9.14 -20.21 -2.58
N SER A 83 -10.46 -20.37 -2.38
CA SER A 83 -11.42 -19.27 -2.45
C SER A 83 -11.30 -18.37 -1.22
N ASP A 84 -11.12 -18.99 -0.04
CA ASP A 84 -10.90 -18.26 1.21
C ASP A 84 -9.54 -17.54 1.18
N GLN A 85 -8.51 -18.15 0.58
CA GLN A 85 -7.23 -17.49 0.36
C GLN A 85 -7.36 -16.25 -0.54
N LEU A 86 -8.12 -16.33 -1.64
CA LEU A 86 -8.31 -15.18 -2.53
C LEU A 86 -9.10 -14.07 -1.83
N ARG A 87 -10.15 -14.45 -1.09
CA ARG A 87 -10.95 -13.52 -0.27
C ARG A 87 -10.05 -12.81 0.74
N ALA A 88 -9.33 -13.55 1.57
CA ALA A 88 -8.48 -12.99 2.62
C ALA A 88 -7.35 -12.09 2.06
N ALA A 89 -6.72 -12.49 0.97
CA ALA A 89 -5.69 -11.67 0.31
C ALA A 89 -6.29 -10.36 -0.24
N THR A 90 -7.51 -10.39 -0.78
CA THR A 90 -8.18 -9.20 -1.30
C THR A 90 -8.64 -8.27 -0.17
N GLU A 91 -9.20 -8.83 0.89
CA GLU A 91 -9.60 -8.06 2.08
C GLU A 91 -8.40 -7.34 2.70
N SER A 92 -7.28 -8.05 2.88
CA SER A 92 -6.03 -7.46 3.39
C SER A 92 -5.52 -6.32 2.50
N LEU A 93 -5.53 -6.51 1.17
CA LEU A 93 -5.17 -5.47 0.18
C LEU A 93 -6.03 -4.22 0.33
N VAL A 94 -7.35 -4.40 0.35
CA VAL A 94 -8.28 -3.27 0.40
C VAL A 94 -8.16 -2.53 1.73
N LEU A 95 -8.06 -3.24 2.86
CA LEU A 95 -7.85 -2.63 4.17
C LEU A 95 -6.57 -1.79 4.23
N ASP A 96 -5.46 -2.30 3.69
CA ASP A 96 -4.21 -1.53 3.64
C ASP A 96 -4.38 -0.24 2.82
N PHE A 97 -5.05 -0.31 1.68
CA PHE A 97 -5.29 0.84 0.81
C PHE A 97 -6.20 1.91 1.44
N LEU A 98 -7.21 1.47 2.19
CA LEU A 98 -8.15 2.39 2.85
C LEU A 98 -7.56 3.03 4.11
N ARG A 99 -6.69 2.32 4.81
CA ARG A 99 -6.08 2.77 6.07
C ARG A 99 -4.82 3.60 5.89
N ASN A 100 -4.10 3.40 4.76
CA ASN A 100 -2.81 4.05 4.47
C ASN A 100 -2.81 4.76 3.10
N PRO A 101 -3.80 5.63 2.81
CA PRO A 101 -4.00 6.17 1.46
C PRO A 101 -2.83 7.03 0.96
N ALA A 102 -2.14 7.76 1.83
CA ALA A 102 -0.98 8.57 1.47
C ALA A 102 0.20 7.69 1.03
N GLU A 103 0.58 6.68 1.85
CA GLU A 103 1.67 5.75 1.52
C GLU A 103 1.37 4.99 0.22
N VAL A 104 0.13 4.50 0.05
CA VAL A 104 -0.30 3.82 -1.19
C VAL A 104 -0.20 4.76 -2.39
N THR A 105 -0.57 6.03 -2.25
CA THR A 105 -0.43 7.02 -3.31
C THR A 105 1.03 7.17 -3.70
N VAL A 106 1.92 7.43 -2.74
CA VAL A 106 3.37 7.55 -3.00
C VAL A 106 3.93 6.28 -3.65
N CYS A 107 3.57 5.10 -3.13
CA CYS A 107 3.98 3.82 -3.72
C CYS A 107 3.54 3.65 -5.18
N ASN A 108 2.36 4.15 -5.56
CA ASN A 108 1.84 3.97 -6.92
C ASN A 108 2.36 5.00 -7.91
N THR A 109 2.59 6.24 -7.47
CA THR A 109 2.95 7.34 -8.37
C THR A 109 4.45 7.59 -8.48
N GLU A 110 5.22 7.32 -7.42
CA GLU A 110 6.60 7.81 -7.31
C GLU A 110 7.69 6.73 -7.44
N VAL A 111 7.36 5.49 -7.79
CA VAL A 111 8.38 4.42 -8.01
C VAL A 111 9.46 4.84 -9.02
N ARG A 112 9.06 5.59 -10.06
CA ARG A 112 10.00 6.07 -11.09
C ARG A 112 10.92 7.18 -10.59
N SER A 113 10.61 7.80 -9.46
CA SER A 113 11.42 8.83 -8.81
C SER A 113 12.52 8.25 -7.92
N LEU A 114 12.50 6.94 -7.64
CA LEU A 114 13.56 6.25 -6.91
C LEU A 114 14.83 6.09 -7.75
N GLU A 115 15.96 6.17 -7.08
CA GLU A 115 17.25 5.73 -7.64
C GLU A 115 17.23 4.25 -8.04
N PRO A 116 18.03 3.82 -9.03
CA PRO A 116 17.92 2.47 -9.61
C PRO A 116 17.92 1.34 -8.60
N ALA A 117 18.89 1.30 -7.67
CA ALA A 117 19.01 0.22 -6.69
C ALA A 117 17.79 0.15 -5.74
N ASN A 118 17.34 1.31 -5.27
CA ASN A 118 16.16 1.42 -4.40
C ASN A 118 14.88 1.02 -5.15
N ARG A 119 14.75 1.44 -6.40
CA ARG A 119 13.64 1.06 -7.26
C ARG A 119 13.59 -0.45 -7.47
N ASP A 120 14.71 -1.09 -7.76
CA ASP A 120 14.77 -2.53 -7.98
C ASP A 120 14.37 -3.31 -6.72
N ALA A 121 14.77 -2.84 -5.54
CA ALA A 121 14.35 -3.42 -4.26
C ALA A 121 12.83 -3.30 -4.05
N ILE A 122 12.22 -2.15 -4.33
CA ILE A 122 10.77 -1.97 -4.20
C ILE A 122 10.01 -2.78 -5.24
N VAL A 123 10.48 -2.85 -6.48
CA VAL A 123 9.88 -3.67 -7.54
C VAL A 123 9.88 -5.14 -7.14
N ALA A 124 10.98 -5.66 -6.59
CA ALA A 124 11.07 -7.04 -6.10
C ALA A 124 10.04 -7.34 -5.00
N LYS A 125 9.83 -6.41 -4.05
CA LYS A 125 8.79 -6.55 -3.02
C LYS A 125 7.38 -6.55 -3.63
N ARG A 126 7.10 -5.69 -4.59
CA ARG A 126 5.82 -5.66 -5.32
C ARG A 126 5.56 -6.95 -6.08
N ASP A 127 6.57 -7.48 -6.75
CA ASP A 127 6.46 -8.75 -7.48
C ASP A 127 6.20 -9.93 -6.56
N ARG A 128 6.83 -9.96 -5.38
CA ARG A 128 6.56 -10.95 -4.33
C ARG A 128 5.11 -10.88 -3.87
N TYR A 129 4.62 -9.67 -3.56
CA TYR A 129 3.24 -9.45 -3.12
C TYR A 129 2.23 -9.90 -4.18
N ALA A 130 2.36 -9.38 -5.41
CA ALA A 130 1.47 -9.70 -6.52
C ALA A 130 1.59 -11.19 -6.95
N GLY A 131 2.77 -11.76 -6.82
CA GLY A 131 3.04 -13.17 -7.12
C GLY A 131 2.20 -14.14 -6.30
N ARG A 132 1.92 -13.82 -5.04
CA ARG A 132 1.03 -14.64 -4.20
C ARG A 132 -0.40 -14.65 -4.73
N VAL A 133 -0.95 -13.50 -5.07
CA VAL A 133 -2.31 -13.41 -5.66
C VAL A 133 -2.38 -14.20 -6.96
N ARG A 134 -1.37 -14.04 -7.84
CA ARG A 134 -1.27 -14.82 -9.08
C ARG A 134 -1.24 -16.33 -8.81
N ALA A 135 -0.46 -16.77 -7.82
CA ALA A 135 -0.35 -18.19 -7.46
C ALA A 135 -1.66 -18.75 -6.90
N ILE A 136 -2.40 -17.99 -6.07
CA ILE A 136 -3.72 -18.40 -5.56
C ILE A 136 -4.69 -18.60 -6.74
N ILE A 137 -4.77 -17.62 -7.64
CA ILE A 137 -5.68 -17.71 -8.79
C ILE A 137 -5.30 -18.87 -9.72
N ALA A 138 -4.00 -19.06 -9.98
CA ALA A 138 -3.52 -20.18 -10.81
C ALA A 138 -3.90 -21.54 -10.20
N ARG A 139 -3.71 -21.74 -8.89
CA ARG A 139 -4.13 -22.96 -8.20
C ARG A 139 -5.64 -23.18 -8.27
N GLY A 140 -6.43 -22.13 -8.07
CA GLY A 140 -7.89 -22.21 -8.18
C GLY A 140 -8.36 -22.64 -9.58
N CYS A 141 -7.68 -22.18 -10.64
CA CYS A 141 -7.95 -22.63 -12.00
C CYS A 141 -7.53 -24.09 -12.22
N GLN A 142 -6.36 -24.51 -11.72
CA GLN A 142 -5.88 -25.89 -11.84
C GLN A 142 -6.79 -26.89 -11.13
N THR A 143 -7.37 -26.51 -10.00
CA THR A 143 -8.32 -27.36 -9.25
C THR A 143 -9.76 -27.26 -9.77
N GLY A 144 -10.02 -26.43 -10.78
CA GLY A 144 -11.36 -26.20 -11.33
C GLY A 144 -12.30 -25.38 -10.44
N ARG A 145 -11.77 -24.85 -9.32
CA ARG A 145 -12.53 -23.99 -8.41
C ARG A 145 -12.80 -22.61 -9.02
N PHE A 146 -11.84 -22.09 -9.81
CA PHE A 146 -11.97 -20.84 -10.56
C PHE A 146 -12.09 -21.12 -12.05
N ARG A 147 -12.87 -20.31 -12.75
CA ARG A 147 -13.18 -20.49 -14.19
C ARG A 147 -12.88 -19.27 -15.04
N THR A 148 -11.92 -18.45 -14.63
CA THR A 148 -11.47 -17.36 -15.50
C THR A 148 -10.69 -17.91 -16.70
N GLY A 149 -10.99 -17.41 -17.91
CA GLY A 149 -10.23 -17.73 -19.11
C GLY A 149 -8.85 -17.07 -19.16
N HIS A 150 -8.61 -16.07 -18.30
CA HIS A 150 -7.39 -15.27 -18.29
C HIS A 150 -6.91 -15.04 -16.83
N PRO A 151 -6.29 -16.04 -16.18
CA PRO A 151 -5.88 -15.95 -14.77
C PRO A 151 -4.97 -14.75 -14.46
N GLN A 152 -4.08 -14.40 -15.39
CA GLN A 152 -3.17 -13.26 -15.21
C GLN A 152 -3.92 -11.93 -15.23
N LEU A 153 -4.88 -11.74 -16.14
CA LEU A 153 -5.70 -10.53 -16.19
C LEU A 153 -6.61 -10.41 -14.97
N ALA A 154 -7.16 -11.54 -14.51
CA ALA A 154 -7.94 -11.59 -13.28
C ALA A 154 -7.11 -11.15 -12.06
N ALA A 155 -5.84 -11.59 -11.98
CA ALA A 155 -4.93 -11.14 -10.91
C ALA A 155 -4.66 -9.64 -10.96
N PHE A 156 -4.44 -9.05 -12.13
CA PHE A 156 -4.31 -7.60 -12.28
C PHE A 156 -5.58 -6.87 -11.84
N ALA A 157 -6.76 -7.34 -12.27
CA ALA A 157 -8.02 -6.74 -11.87
C ALA A 157 -8.21 -6.75 -10.34
N VAL A 158 -7.94 -7.89 -9.69
CA VAL A 158 -8.02 -8.02 -8.22
C VAL A 158 -7.05 -7.06 -7.52
N LEU A 159 -5.81 -6.98 -7.99
CA LEU A 159 -4.80 -6.09 -7.39
C LEU A 159 -5.17 -4.59 -7.55
N GLU A 160 -5.82 -4.22 -8.64
CA GLU A 160 -6.26 -2.84 -8.89
C GLU A 160 -7.55 -2.45 -8.16
N MET A 161 -8.29 -3.40 -7.59
CA MET A 161 -9.51 -3.11 -6.82
C MET A 161 -9.25 -2.17 -5.64
N GLY A 162 -8.11 -2.31 -4.95
CA GLY A 162 -7.74 -1.45 -3.85
C GLY A 162 -7.63 0.03 -4.26
N ASN A 163 -7.03 0.31 -5.42
CA ASN A 163 -6.94 1.66 -5.97
C ASN A 163 -8.33 2.27 -6.22
N GLY A 164 -9.25 1.48 -6.78
CA GLY A 164 -10.63 1.90 -6.97
C GLY A 164 -11.33 2.23 -5.65
N ALA A 165 -11.19 1.37 -4.65
CA ALA A 165 -11.79 1.59 -3.33
C ALA A 165 -11.26 2.87 -2.66
N LYS A 166 -9.94 3.07 -2.66
CA LYS A 166 -9.27 4.25 -2.08
C LYS A 166 -9.80 5.58 -2.66
N SER A 167 -10.16 5.62 -3.94
CA SER A 167 -10.54 6.86 -4.61
C SER A 167 -11.84 7.50 -4.10
N TRP A 168 -12.79 6.68 -3.64
CA TRP A 168 -14.11 7.15 -3.18
C TRP A 168 -14.35 6.94 -1.69
N PHE A 169 -13.60 6.07 -1.02
CA PHE A 169 -13.80 5.78 0.40
C PHE A 169 -13.59 7.01 1.28
N ARG A 170 -14.42 7.12 2.31
CA ARG A 170 -14.31 8.13 3.37
C ARG A 170 -14.45 7.45 4.73
N PRO A 171 -13.50 7.64 5.68
CA PRO A 171 -13.55 7.00 7.00
C PRO A 171 -14.82 7.26 7.79
N THR A 172 -15.42 8.45 7.61
CA THR A 172 -16.69 8.86 8.23
C THR A 172 -17.91 8.58 7.34
N GLY A 173 -17.73 7.81 6.26
CA GLY A 173 -18.77 7.51 5.28
C GLY A 173 -19.73 6.43 5.78
N ARG A 174 -20.68 6.06 4.89
CA ARG A 174 -21.75 5.09 5.18
C ARG A 174 -21.21 3.69 5.50
N TYR A 175 -20.10 3.29 4.88
CA TYR A 175 -19.58 1.93 4.97
C TYR A 175 -18.25 1.93 5.75
N PRO A 176 -18.12 1.11 6.83
CA PRO A 176 -16.85 0.86 7.49
C PRO A 176 -15.83 0.23 6.52
N ASP A 177 -14.54 0.47 6.75
CA ASP A 177 -13.44 -0.10 5.95
C ASP A 177 -13.50 -1.63 5.87
N THR A 178 -13.80 -2.30 6.99
CA THR A 178 -13.95 -3.77 7.07
C THR A 178 -15.10 -4.29 6.23
N HIS A 179 -16.22 -3.54 6.14
CA HIS A 179 -17.34 -3.91 5.28
C HIS A 179 -16.94 -3.80 3.80
N VAL A 180 -16.30 -2.69 3.42
CA VAL A 180 -15.80 -2.49 2.05
C VAL A 180 -14.83 -3.60 1.68
N ALA A 181 -13.85 -3.90 2.53
CA ALA A 181 -12.86 -4.93 2.27
C ALA A 181 -13.51 -6.30 2.02
N ARG A 182 -14.46 -6.70 2.85
CA ARG A 182 -15.20 -7.96 2.71
C ARG A 182 -15.96 -8.04 1.39
N GLU A 183 -16.70 -6.99 1.01
CA GLU A 183 -17.41 -6.96 -0.28
C GLU A 183 -16.44 -7.06 -1.47
N TYR A 184 -15.27 -6.43 -1.39
CA TYR A 184 -14.24 -6.55 -2.42
C TYR A 184 -13.63 -7.95 -2.48
N GLY A 185 -13.54 -8.66 -1.35
CA GLY A 185 -13.20 -10.09 -1.33
C GLY A 185 -14.22 -10.93 -2.12
N GLU A 186 -15.52 -10.67 -1.94
CA GLU A 186 -16.59 -11.32 -2.72
C GLU A 186 -16.55 -10.92 -4.21
N PHE A 187 -16.20 -9.66 -4.53
CA PHE A 187 -16.05 -9.26 -5.93
C PHE A 187 -14.86 -9.97 -6.59
N ALA A 188 -13.74 -10.19 -5.88
CA ALA A 188 -12.61 -10.94 -6.40
C ALA A 188 -13.00 -12.38 -6.77
N LEU A 189 -13.82 -13.05 -5.94
CA LEU A 189 -14.35 -14.39 -6.25
C LEU A 189 -15.23 -14.40 -7.50
N ARG A 190 -16.03 -13.36 -7.72
CA ARG A 190 -16.84 -13.22 -8.95
C ARG A 190 -15.98 -12.99 -10.18
N VAL A 191 -14.88 -12.19 -10.06
CA VAL A 191 -13.93 -11.95 -11.15
C VAL A 191 -13.27 -13.23 -11.63
N VAL A 192 -12.97 -14.16 -10.73
CA VAL A 192 -12.38 -15.45 -11.11
C VAL A 192 -13.40 -16.52 -11.45
N GLY A 193 -14.70 -16.21 -11.42
CA GLY A 193 -15.78 -17.17 -11.68
C GLY A 193 -15.79 -18.32 -10.68
N CYS A 194 -15.62 -18.00 -9.39
CA CYS A 194 -15.68 -18.99 -8.30
C CYS A 194 -17.08 -19.61 -8.20
N ARG A 195 -17.15 -20.93 -7.97
CA ARG A 195 -18.38 -21.70 -7.74
C ARG A 195 -18.48 -22.19 -6.31
#